data_8c68a86b152945fea2cab5b09ebc8a4b
#
_entry.id   8c68a86b152945fea2cab5b09ebc8a4b
#
_cell.length_a   1.000
_cell.length_b   1.000
_cell.length_c   1.000
_cell.angle_alpha   90.00
_cell.angle_beta   90.00
_cell.angle_gamma   90.00
#
_symmetry.space_group_name_H-M   'P 1'
#
loop_
_entity.id
_entity.type
_entity.pdbx_description
1 polymer ?
#
loop_
_entity_poly.entity_id
_entity_poly.type
_entity_poly.pdbx_seq_one_letter_code
_entity_poly.pdbx_strand_id
1 'polypeptide(L)'
;MSKLDNYQFDTHPLFDDEFNKIINRHKCPTLKEDFERLKIALVQYLEDLNRFPVNICNRIAGLDSKVKFPAFIVKNFRCKGINKGSRSGFRITFLFSREDNLFYFVEIYNKNKKPVEDKERIN
;
A
#
# COMPACT_ATOMS: atom_id res chain seq x y z
N MET A 1 -6.74 20.65 -12.55
CA MET A 1 -5.76 19.55 -12.37
C MET A 1 -6.06 18.77 -11.11
N SER A 2 -5.92 17.45 -11.21
CA SER A 2 -6.05 16.59 -10.03
C SER A 2 -4.84 16.76 -9.11
N LYS A 3 -5.06 16.73 -7.79
CA LYS A 3 -3.96 16.76 -6.82
C LYS A 3 -3.04 15.55 -6.96
N LEU A 4 -3.55 14.45 -7.52
CA LEU A 4 -2.75 13.25 -7.81
C LEU A 4 -1.58 13.55 -8.75
N ASP A 5 -1.72 14.53 -9.64
CA ASP A 5 -0.68 14.89 -10.60
C ASP A 5 0.57 15.45 -9.93
N ASN A 6 0.48 15.86 -8.67
CA ASN A 6 1.61 16.36 -7.89
C ASN A 6 2.40 15.25 -7.21
N TYR A 7 1.97 13.99 -7.38
CA TYR A 7 2.57 12.83 -6.73
C TYR A 7 3.02 11.81 -7.76
N GLN A 8 4.05 11.05 -7.40
CA GLN A 8 4.56 9.96 -8.23
C GLN A 8 4.29 8.63 -7.53
N PHE A 9 4.03 7.60 -8.32
CA PHE A 9 3.73 6.25 -7.82
C PHE A 9 4.59 5.24 -8.56
N ASP A 10 5.40 4.50 -7.80
CA ASP A 10 6.24 3.44 -8.32
C ASP A 10 5.99 2.14 -7.55
N THR A 11 6.41 1.04 -8.13
CA THR A 11 6.21 -0.29 -7.53
C THR A 11 7.49 -1.11 -7.61
N HIS A 12 7.70 -1.93 -6.58
CA HIS A 12 8.75 -2.94 -6.59
C HIS A 12 8.36 -4.05 -7.58
N PRO A 13 9.31 -4.64 -8.35
CA PRO A 13 8.97 -5.72 -9.29
C PRO A 13 8.20 -6.88 -8.68
N LEU A 14 8.54 -7.26 -7.44
CA LEU A 14 7.82 -8.32 -6.75
C LEU A 14 6.40 -7.91 -6.36
N PHE A 15 6.16 -6.62 -6.11
CA PHE A 15 4.81 -6.11 -5.90
C PHE A 15 3.96 -6.34 -7.14
N ASP A 16 4.49 -6.05 -8.31
CA ASP A 16 3.77 -6.24 -9.58
C ASP A 16 3.40 -7.71 -9.78
N ASP A 17 4.33 -8.63 -9.49
CA ASP A 17 4.08 -10.06 -9.58
C ASP A 17 2.98 -10.50 -8.62
N GLU A 18 3.03 -10.04 -7.38
CA GLU A 18 2.02 -10.35 -6.36
C GLU A 18 0.64 -9.82 -6.76
N PHE A 19 0.61 -8.59 -7.26
CA PHE A 19 -0.60 -7.92 -7.71
C PHE A 19 -1.26 -8.71 -8.84
N ASN A 20 -0.48 -9.08 -9.85
CA ASN A 20 -0.98 -9.84 -11.00
C ASN A 20 -1.46 -11.23 -10.60
N LYS A 21 -0.77 -11.90 -9.68
CA LYS A 21 -1.20 -13.21 -9.18
C LYS A 21 -2.55 -13.14 -8.48
N ILE A 22 -2.77 -12.09 -7.68
CA ILE A 22 -4.05 -11.91 -6.99
C ILE A 22 -5.19 -11.78 -8.00
N ILE A 23 -4.99 -10.98 -9.05
CA ILE A 23 -5.99 -10.80 -10.11
C ILE A 23 -6.21 -12.11 -10.86
N ASN A 24 -5.13 -12.77 -11.30
CA ASN A 24 -5.20 -13.97 -12.13
C ASN A 24 -5.83 -15.14 -11.39
N ARG A 25 -5.69 -15.19 -10.07
CA ARG A 25 -6.28 -16.24 -9.22
C ARG A 25 -7.66 -15.85 -8.69
N HIS A 26 -8.21 -14.75 -9.16
CA HIS A 26 -9.54 -14.25 -8.77
C HIS A 26 -9.70 -14.02 -7.26
N LYS A 27 -8.61 -13.72 -6.56
CA LYS A 27 -8.64 -13.47 -5.12
C LYS A 27 -9.17 -12.06 -4.80
N CYS A 28 -8.97 -11.12 -5.70
CA CYS A 28 -9.56 -9.79 -5.63
C CYS A 28 -9.79 -9.30 -7.06
N PRO A 29 -10.96 -9.59 -7.66
CA PRO A 29 -11.22 -9.24 -9.06
C PRO A 29 -11.19 -7.73 -9.34
N THR A 30 -11.47 -6.91 -8.34
CA THR A 30 -11.51 -5.45 -8.48
C THR A 30 -10.22 -4.77 -7.98
N LEU A 31 -9.11 -5.52 -7.91
CA LEU A 31 -7.88 -5.01 -7.29
C LEU A 31 -7.35 -3.74 -7.96
N LYS A 32 -7.44 -3.63 -9.29
CA LYS A 32 -6.98 -2.43 -10.00
C LYS A 32 -7.72 -1.17 -9.54
N GLU A 33 -9.05 -1.25 -9.49
CA GLU A 33 -9.87 -0.12 -9.06
C GLU A 33 -9.69 0.16 -7.58
N ASP A 34 -9.58 -0.89 -6.76
CA ASP A 34 -9.39 -0.74 -5.32
C ASP A 34 -8.04 -0.09 -5.02
N PHE A 35 -7.00 -0.44 -5.78
CA PHE A 35 -5.67 0.16 -5.61
C PHE A 35 -5.67 1.63 -6.04
N GLU A 36 -6.36 1.97 -7.15
CA GLU A 36 -6.48 3.36 -7.56
C GLU A 36 -7.19 4.20 -6.50
N ARG A 37 -8.24 3.67 -5.87
CA ARG A 37 -8.92 4.35 -4.77
C ARG A 37 -7.99 4.54 -3.56
N LEU A 38 -7.14 3.56 -3.28
CA LEU A 38 -6.16 3.69 -2.21
C LEU A 38 -5.20 4.86 -2.46
N LYS A 39 -4.67 4.97 -3.69
CA LYS A 39 -3.79 6.08 -4.04
C LYS A 39 -4.47 7.43 -3.84
N ILE A 40 -5.71 7.55 -4.29
CA ILE A 40 -6.49 8.78 -4.12
C ILE A 40 -6.65 9.10 -2.64
N ALA A 41 -7.00 8.10 -1.82
CA ALA A 41 -7.18 8.29 -0.38
C ALA A 41 -5.89 8.71 0.30
N LEU A 42 -4.76 8.08 -0.04
CA LEU A 42 -3.46 8.42 0.55
C LEU A 42 -3.07 9.87 0.26
N VAL A 43 -3.24 10.29 -0.99
CA VAL A 43 -2.98 11.70 -1.38
C VAL A 43 -3.89 12.64 -0.62
N GLN A 44 -5.18 12.28 -0.49
CA GLN A 44 -6.16 13.11 0.21
C GLN A 44 -5.78 13.32 1.68
N TYR A 45 -5.31 12.25 2.36
CA TYR A 45 -4.85 12.36 3.74
C TYR A 45 -3.67 13.32 3.87
N LEU A 46 -2.72 13.25 2.95
CA LEU A 46 -1.56 14.16 2.97
C LEU A 46 -1.98 15.60 2.72
N GLU A 47 -2.89 15.84 1.77
CA GLU A 47 -3.36 17.18 1.45
C GLU A 47 -4.16 17.80 2.58
N ASP A 48 -5.01 17.00 3.24
CA ASP A 48 -5.90 17.50 4.29
C ASP A 48 -5.24 17.50 5.68
N LEU A 49 -4.44 16.48 6.00
CA LEU A 49 -3.92 16.26 7.35
C LEU A 49 -2.39 16.31 7.43
N ASN A 50 -1.71 16.30 6.30
CA ASN A 50 -0.25 16.20 6.21
C ASN A 50 0.31 14.96 6.93
N ARG A 51 -0.48 13.90 7.03
CA ARG A 51 -0.10 12.63 7.65
C ARG A 51 -1.09 11.53 7.25
N PHE A 52 -0.71 10.28 7.50
CA PHE A 52 -1.60 9.14 7.34
C PHE A 52 -2.24 8.79 8.69
N PRO A 53 -3.58 8.68 8.78
CA PRO A 53 -4.23 8.28 10.04
C PRO A 53 -3.79 6.89 10.48
N VAL A 54 -3.56 6.72 11.79
CA VAL A 54 -3.04 5.45 12.34
C VAL A 54 -4.02 4.29 12.21
N ASN A 55 -5.31 4.57 12.07
CA ASN A 55 -6.32 3.53 11.84
C ASN A 55 -6.34 3.03 10.40
N ILE A 56 -5.66 3.72 9.48
CA ILE A 56 -5.53 3.33 8.06
C ILE A 56 -4.15 2.76 7.80
N CYS A 57 -3.10 3.49 8.21
CA CYS A 57 -1.72 3.12 7.95
C CYS A 57 -0.91 3.16 9.24
N ASN A 58 -0.15 2.10 9.51
CA ASN A 58 0.78 2.08 10.63
C ASN A 58 2.21 2.17 10.12
N ARG A 59 3.04 2.87 10.88
CA ARG A 59 4.47 2.96 10.60
C ARG A 59 5.11 1.60 10.86
N ILE A 60 5.96 1.15 9.94
CA ILE A 60 6.71 -0.10 10.11
C ILE A 60 7.99 0.21 10.90
N ALA A 61 8.20 -0.51 12.00
CA ALA A 61 9.39 -0.38 12.85
C ALA A 61 10.37 -1.53 12.58
N GLY A 62 11.57 -1.44 13.17
CA GLY A 62 12.57 -2.51 13.10
C GLY A 62 13.26 -2.65 11.75
N LEU A 63 13.26 -1.60 10.95
CA LEU A 63 13.96 -1.59 9.67
C LEU A 63 15.43 -1.23 9.85
N ASP A 64 16.24 -1.62 8.84
CA ASP A 64 17.65 -1.26 8.78
C ASP A 64 17.82 0.27 8.78
N SER A 65 18.86 0.77 9.45
CA SER A 65 19.16 2.20 9.51
C SER A 65 19.46 2.81 8.14
N LYS A 66 19.75 1.99 7.14
CA LYS A 66 19.98 2.45 5.76
C LYS A 66 18.69 2.84 5.05
N VAL A 67 17.54 2.43 5.56
CA VAL A 67 16.24 2.81 4.99
C VAL A 67 15.99 4.27 5.34
N LYS A 68 16.03 5.13 4.34
CA LYS A 68 15.96 6.58 4.53
C LYS A 68 14.53 7.12 4.58
N PHE A 69 13.58 6.39 4.04
CA PHE A 69 12.20 6.86 3.92
C PHE A 69 11.29 6.10 4.88
N PRO A 70 10.28 6.77 5.45
CA PRO A 70 9.33 6.08 6.30
C PRO A 70 8.56 5.01 5.51
N ALA A 71 8.39 3.86 6.16
CA ALA A 71 7.64 2.74 5.60
C ALA A 71 6.33 2.58 6.36
N PHE A 72 5.27 2.25 5.64
CA PHE A 72 3.92 2.13 6.18
C PHE A 72 3.26 0.85 5.72
N ILE A 73 2.31 0.37 6.52
CA ILE A 73 1.46 -0.75 6.17
C ILE A 73 -0.01 -0.31 6.21
N VAL A 74 -0.73 -0.55 5.10
CA VAL A 74 -2.17 -0.34 5.02
C VAL A 74 -2.85 -1.58 5.55
N LYS A 75 -3.57 -1.46 6.66
CA LYS A 75 -4.17 -2.61 7.37
C LYS A 75 -5.57 -2.95 6.90
N ASN A 76 -6.33 -1.96 6.48
CA ASN A 76 -7.74 -2.14 6.17
C ASN A 76 -8.01 -1.94 4.68
N PHE A 77 -7.15 -2.55 3.84
CA PHE A 77 -7.34 -2.47 2.41
C PHE A 77 -8.63 -3.20 2.01
N ARG A 78 -9.52 -2.46 1.37
CA ARG A 78 -10.83 -2.97 1.00
C ARG A 78 -10.81 -3.50 -0.42
N CYS A 79 -11.15 -4.79 -0.58
CA CYS A 79 -11.37 -5.40 -1.89
C CYS A 79 -12.87 -5.48 -2.14
N LYS A 80 -13.42 -4.63 -3.01
CA LYS A 80 -14.86 -4.60 -3.28
C LYS A 80 -15.36 -5.81 -4.04
N GLY A 81 -14.47 -6.50 -4.76
CA GLY A 81 -14.82 -7.68 -5.53
C GLY A 81 -15.13 -8.91 -4.69
N ILE A 82 -14.86 -8.87 -3.39
CA ILE A 82 -15.23 -9.92 -2.46
C ILE A 82 -16.04 -9.32 -1.32
N ASN A 83 -17.07 -10.02 -0.87
CA ASN A 83 -18.04 -9.51 0.10
C ASN A 83 -17.52 -9.51 1.53
N LYS A 84 -16.28 -9.07 1.75
CA LYS A 84 -15.65 -9.04 3.08
C LYS A 84 -15.28 -7.62 3.54
N GLY A 85 -15.44 -6.62 2.67
CA GLY A 85 -15.08 -5.23 2.97
C GLY A 85 -13.64 -5.10 3.46
N SER A 86 -13.43 -4.41 4.59
CA SER A 86 -12.10 -4.22 5.18
C SER A 86 -11.51 -5.51 5.75
N ARG A 87 -12.29 -6.59 5.81
CA ARG A 87 -11.82 -7.91 6.26
C ARG A 87 -11.30 -8.78 5.14
N SER A 88 -10.97 -8.19 3.99
CA SER A 88 -10.40 -8.94 2.86
C SER A 88 -9.10 -9.66 3.23
N GLY A 89 -8.39 -9.17 4.24
CA GLY A 89 -7.13 -9.75 4.67
C GLY A 89 -5.91 -9.24 3.92
N PHE A 90 -6.11 -8.47 2.84
CA PHE A 90 -4.99 -7.93 2.08
C PHE A 90 -4.35 -6.75 2.79
N ARG A 91 -3.02 -6.73 2.78
CA ARG A 91 -2.22 -5.64 3.30
C ARG A 91 -1.24 -5.17 2.24
N ILE A 92 -0.98 -3.86 2.24
CA ILE A 92 -0.05 -3.24 1.28
C ILE A 92 0.99 -2.48 2.09
N THR A 93 2.27 -2.70 1.76
CA THR A 93 3.36 -1.92 2.35
C THR A 93 3.90 -0.94 1.32
N PHE A 94 4.29 0.26 1.78
CA PHE A 94 4.86 1.28 0.90
C PHE A 94 5.85 2.15 1.65
N LEU A 95 6.76 2.73 0.89
CA LEU A 95 7.65 3.80 1.33
C LEU A 95 7.10 5.13 0.82
N PHE A 96 7.28 6.20 1.58
CA PHE A 96 6.87 7.52 1.12
C PHE A 96 7.99 8.53 1.30
N SER A 97 8.31 9.25 0.23
CA SER A 97 9.25 10.36 0.24
C SER A 97 8.47 11.67 0.14
N ARG A 98 8.41 12.43 1.24
CA ARG A 98 7.72 13.73 1.25
C ARG A 98 8.44 14.76 0.37
N GLU A 99 9.76 14.68 0.32
CA GLU A 99 10.57 15.58 -0.50
C GLU A 99 10.24 15.46 -1.98
N ASP A 100 10.08 14.21 -2.45
CA ASP A 100 9.80 13.92 -3.86
C ASP A 100 8.32 13.70 -4.15
N ASN A 101 7.47 13.70 -3.14
CA ASN A 101 6.06 13.32 -3.23
C ASN A 101 5.90 11.96 -3.93
N LEU A 102 6.74 11.00 -3.54
CA LEU A 102 6.81 9.70 -4.18
C LEU A 102 6.33 8.60 -3.24
N PHE A 103 5.39 7.80 -3.76
CA PHE A 103 4.96 6.55 -3.14
C PHE A 103 5.65 5.40 -3.86
N TYR A 104 6.30 4.53 -3.10
CA TYR A 104 6.92 3.32 -3.63
C TYR A 104 6.28 2.11 -2.96
N PHE A 105 5.45 1.39 -3.70
CA PHE A 105 4.73 0.22 -3.17
C PHE A 105 5.63 -1.01 -3.22
N VAL A 106 5.80 -1.66 -2.07
CA VAL A 106 6.81 -2.70 -1.88
C VAL A 106 6.22 -4.10 -1.93
N GLU A 107 5.10 -4.31 -1.26
CA GLU A 107 4.51 -5.63 -1.11
C GLU A 107 3.00 -5.55 -0.99
N ILE A 108 2.28 -6.52 -1.59
CA ILE A 108 0.89 -6.79 -1.29
C ILE A 108 0.77 -8.26 -0.91
N TYR A 109 0.14 -8.54 0.23
CA TYR A 109 0.02 -9.91 0.73
C TYR A 109 -1.28 -10.07 1.51
N ASN A 110 -1.69 -11.35 1.71
CA ASN A 110 -2.84 -11.67 2.54
C ASN A 110 -2.34 -12.10 3.93
N LYS A 111 -2.76 -11.38 4.97
CA LYS A 111 -2.31 -11.63 6.35
C LYS A 111 -2.69 -13.02 6.87
N ASN A 112 -3.71 -13.63 6.30
CA ASN A 112 -4.14 -14.97 6.71
C ASN A 112 -3.21 -16.08 6.18
N LYS A 113 -2.44 -15.78 5.13
CA LYS A 113 -1.45 -16.70 4.55
C LYS A 113 -0.03 -16.34 4.92
N LYS A 114 0.22 -15.05 5.13
CA LYS A 114 1.52 -14.51 5.51
C LYS A 114 1.28 -13.41 6.54
N PRO A 115 1.47 -13.69 7.84
CA PRO A 115 1.03 -12.75 8.90
C PRO A 115 1.87 -11.48 9.03
N VAL A 116 3.09 -11.46 8.48
CA VAL A 116 4.02 -10.35 8.66
C VAL A 116 4.57 -9.88 7.33
N GLU A 117 4.79 -8.58 7.19
CA GLU A 117 5.39 -7.98 6.00
C GLU A 117 6.86 -8.41 5.82
N ASP A 118 7.34 -8.35 4.58
CA ASP A 118 8.71 -8.71 4.22
C ASP A 118 9.62 -7.49 4.44
N LYS A 119 10.20 -7.39 5.64
CA LYS A 119 11.12 -6.30 6.00
C LYS A 119 12.43 -6.35 5.21
N GLU A 120 12.86 -7.55 4.81
CA GLU A 120 14.05 -7.71 4.00
C GLU A 120 13.91 -7.01 2.65
N ARG A 121 12.73 -7.09 2.06
CA ARG A 121 12.46 -6.43 0.78
C ARG A 121 12.53 -4.91 0.91
N ILE A 122 12.08 -4.37 2.05
CA ILE A 122 12.13 -2.93 2.32
C ILE A 122 13.59 -2.49 2.56
N ASN A 123 14.32 -3.29 3.30
CA ASN A 123 15.73 -3.04 3.56
C ASN A 123 16.54 -3.25 2.29
#